data_01c2bdc6bad2c0f511b369677b6d0adc
#
_entry.id   01c2bdc6bad2c0f511b369677b6d0adc
#
_cell.length_a   1.000
_cell.length_b   1.000
_cell.length_c   1.000
_cell.angle_alpha   90.00
_cell.angle_beta   90.00
_cell.angle_gamma   90.00
#
_symmetry.space_group_name_H-M   'P 1'
#
loop_
_entity.id
_entity.type
_entity.pdbx_description
1 polymer ?
#
loop_
_entity_poly.entity_id
_entity_poly.type
_entity_poly.pdbx_seq_one_letter_code
_entity_poly.pdbx_strand_id
1 'polypeptide(L)'
;SARNELDKQVALQERNVQLAEKTERLTQVRYNNSAIALKNLLDAQKTAREARLSLVQTKQSQYNAYVTLMQALGGSPIKQLP
;
A
#
# COMPACT_ATOMS: atom_id res chain seq x y z
N SER A 1 13.64 16.14 -1.81
CA SER A 1 13.98 15.32 -2.97
C SER A 1 12.84 14.33 -3.29
N ALA A 2 12.82 13.83 -4.51
CA ALA A 2 11.81 12.85 -4.94
C ALA A 2 11.81 11.60 -4.04
N ARG A 3 12.97 11.18 -3.58
CA ARG A 3 13.12 10.03 -2.69
C ARG A 3 12.41 10.26 -1.35
N ASN A 4 12.59 11.44 -0.75
CA ASN A 4 11.91 11.77 0.50
C ASN A 4 10.39 11.81 0.32
N GLU A 5 9.92 12.32 -0.81
CA GLU A 5 8.49 12.35 -1.09
C GLU A 5 7.92 10.95 -1.25
N LEU A 6 8.64 10.04 -1.92
CA LEU A 6 8.22 8.65 -2.06
C LEU A 6 8.22 7.93 -0.72
N ASP A 7 9.23 8.16 0.14
CA ASP A 7 9.29 7.56 1.47
C ASP A 7 8.09 8.00 2.31
N LYS A 8 7.76 9.30 2.27
CA LYS A 8 6.59 9.83 2.97
C LYS A 8 5.29 9.24 2.43
N GLN A 9 5.19 9.09 1.12
CA GLN A 9 4.01 8.54 0.48
C GLN A 9 3.81 7.09 0.87
N VAL A 10 4.88 6.29 0.91
CA VAL A 10 4.82 4.90 1.37
C VAL A 10 4.30 4.84 2.81
N ALA A 11 4.84 5.66 3.71
CA ALA A 11 4.42 5.66 5.11
C ALA A 11 2.94 6.02 5.25
N LEU A 12 2.46 7.02 4.50
CA LEU A 12 1.05 7.40 4.52
C LEU A 12 0.16 6.28 3.98
N GLN A 13 0.59 5.62 2.92
CA GLN A 13 -0.20 4.54 2.33
C GLN A 13 -0.20 3.28 3.17
N GLU A 14 0.90 2.97 3.86
CA GLU A 14 0.92 1.87 4.84
C GLU A 14 -0.11 2.10 5.94
N ARG A 15 -0.17 3.33 6.43
CA ARG A 15 -1.15 3.72 7.43
C ARG A 15 -2.57 3.61 6.90
N ASN A 16 -2.78 4.04 5.65
CA ASN A 16 -4.08 3.96 4.99
C ASN A 16 -4.53 2.50 4.83
N VAL A 17 -3.62 1.60 4.47
CA VAL A 17 -3.92 0.18 4.38
C VAL A 17 -4.36 -0.36 5.75
N GLN A 18 -3.63 -0.02 6.82
CA GLN A 18 -3.99 -0.47 8.16
C GLN A 18 -5.38 -0.03 8.56
N LEU A 19 -5.74 1.23 8.27
CA LEU A 19 -7.07 1.77 8.57
C LEU A 19 -8.14 1.09 7.73
N ALA A 20 -7.90 0.88 6.45
CA ALA A 20 -8.85 0.22 5.55
C ALA A 20 -9.08 -1.23 5.97
N GLU A 21 -8.03 -1.94 6.37
CA GLU A 21 -8.15 -3.33 6.84
C GLU A 21 -8.87 -3.42 8.18
N LYS A 22 -8.64 -2.48 9.07
CA LYS A 22 -9.39 -2.41 10.32
C LYS A 22 -10.87 -2.18 10.06
N THR A 23 -11.19 -1.25 9.17
CA THR A 23 -12.58 -0.97 8.77
C THR A 23 -13.22 -2.20 8.15
N GLU A 24 -12.48 -2.92 7.30
CA GLU A 24 -12.98 -4.15 6.70
C GLU A 24 -13.33 -5.18 7.77
N ARG A 25 -12.46 -5.38 8.75
CA ARG A 25 -12.70 -6.35 9.84
C ARG A 25 -13.93 -5.97 10.67
N LEU A 26 -14.05 -4.69 11.04
CA LEU A 26 -15.21 -4.21 11.81
C LEU A 26 -16.49 -4.33 11.01
N THR A 27 -16.44 -4.05 9.73
CA THR A 27 -17.57 -4.16 8.82
C THR A 27 -18.01 -5.62 8.67
N GLN A 28 -17.04 -6.55 8.60
CA GLN A 28 -17.34 -7.99 8.56
C GLN A 28 -18.09 -8.43 9.81
N VAL A 29 -17.67 -7.98 10.99
CA VAL A 29 -18.35 -8.30 12.25
C VAL A 29 -19.79 -7.79 12.23
N ARG A 30 -19.99 -6.54 11.79
CA ARG A 30 -21.32 -5.95 11.71
C ARG A 30 -22.22 -6.70 10.73
N TYR A 31 -21.68 -7.08 9.60
CA TYR A 31 -22.43 -7.86 8.62
C TYR A 31 -22.80 -9.22 9.20
N ASN A 32 -21.88 -9.91 9.85
CA ASN A 32 -22.13 -11.19 10.48
C ASN A 32 -23.22 -11.12 11.55
N ASN A 33 -23.37 -9.97 12.18
CA ASN A 33 -24.42 -9.71 13.18
C ASN A 33 -25.68 -9.11 12.57
N SER A 34 -25.80 -9.11 11.25
CA SER A 34 -26.95 -8.56 10.52
C SER A 34 -27.21 -7.07 10.78
N ALA A 35 -26.17 -6.32 11.16
CA ALA A 35 -26.32 -4.89 11.48
C ALA A 35 -26.22 -4.00 10.26
N ILE A 36 -25.63 -4.49 9.16
CA ILE A 36 -25.45 -3.73 7.92
C ILE A 36 -25.72 -4.61 6.71
N ALA A 37 -25.94 -3.96 5.55
CA ALA A 37 -26.16 -4.64 4.28
C ALA A 37 -24.85 -5.18 3.70
N LEU A 38 -24.96 -6.22 2.88
CA LEU A 38 -23.82 -6.81 2.17
C LEU A 38 -23.05 -5.79 1.35
N LYS A 39 -23.73 -4.82 0.75
CA LYS A 39 -23.08 -3.76 -0.03
C LYS A 39 -22.01 -3.04 0.79
N ASN A 40 -22.27 -2.76 2.07
CA ASN A 40 -21.32 -2.07 2.94
C ASN A 40 -20.05 -2.90 3.13
N LEU A 41 -20.20 -4.22 3.29
CA LEU A 41 -19.06 -5.12 3.41
C LEU A 41 -18.24 -5.17 2.12
N LEU A 42 -18.92 -5.29 0.97
CA LEU A 42 -18.25 -5.33 -0.32
C LEU A 42 -17.50 -4.03 -0.60
N ASP A 43 -18.07 -2.89 -0.24
CA ASP A 43 -17.41 -1.59 -0.37
C ASP A 43 -16.16 -1.50 0.49
N ALA A 44 -16.22 -1.99 1.73
CA ALA A 44 -15.07 -1.99 2.64
C ALA A 44 -13.95 -2.92 2.11
N GLN A 45 -14.31 -4.07 1.57
CA GLN A 45 -13.35 -4.98 0.96
C GLN A 45 -12.67 -4.35 -0.25
N LYS A 46 -13.44 -3.67 -1.09
CA LYS A 46 -12.90 -2.98 -2.26
C LYS A 46 -11.93 -1.87 -1.85
N THR A 47 -12.31 -1.07 -0.85
CA THR A 47 -11.45 0.01 -0.34
C THR A 47 -10.12 -0.54 0.16
N ALA A 48 -10.14 -1.65 0.89
CA ALA A 48 -8.92 -2.28 1.39
C ALA A 48 -8.03 -2.79 0.24
N ARG A 49 -8.65 -3.42 -0.79
CA ARG A 49 -7.89 -3.87 -1.96
C ARG A 49 -7.24 -2.71 -2.69
N GLU A 50 -7.97 -1.62 -2.88
CA GLU A 50 -7.45 -0.44 -3.57
C GLU A 50 -6.32 0.22 -2.78
N ALA A 51 -6.43 0.27 -1.46
CA ALA A 51 -5.37 0.79 -0.61
C ALA A 51 -4.10 -0.06 -0.73
N ARG A 52 -4.23 -1.39 -0.71
CA ARG A 52 -3.09 -2.30 -0.87
C ARG A 52 -2.44 -2.15 -2.25
N LEU A 53 -3.24 -2.02 -3.30
CA LEU A 53 -2.73 -1.81 -4.65
C LEU A 53 -1.94 -0.52 -4.75
N SER A 54 -2.47 0.58 -4.20
CA SER A 54 -1.78 1.87 -4.20
C SER A 54 -0.43 1.78 -3.49
N LEU A 55 -0.37 1.06 -2.37
CA LEU A 55 0.88 0.86 -1.64
C LEU A 55 1.89 0.10 -2.49
N VAL A 56 1.47 -0.98 -3.14
CA VAL A 56 2.35 -1.76 -4.02
C VAL A 56 2.90 -0.90 -5.15
N GLN A 57 2.05 -0.08 -5.78
CA GLN A 57 2.47 0.79 -6.88
C GLN A 57 3.48 1.84 -6.43
N THR A 58 3.28 2.42 -5.25
CA THR A 58 4.22 3.41 -4.70
C THR A 58 5.54 2.75 -4.31
N LYS A 59 5.51 1.56 -3.73
CA LYS A 59 6.74 0.82 -3.43
C LYS A 59 7.51 0.47 -4.70
N GLN A 60 6.82 0.17 -5.79
CA GLN A 60 7.46 -0.05 -7.07
C GLN A 60 8.15 1.22 -7.58
N SER A 61 7.49 2.36 -7.47
CA SER A 61 8.10 3.65 -7.83
C SER A 61 9.31 3.96 -6.97
N GLN A 62 9.24 3.67 -5.68
CA GLN A 62 10.34 3.83 -4.74
C GLN A 62 11.54 2.96 -5.15
N TYR A 63 11.27 1.70 -5.46
CA TYR A 63 12.32 0.79 -5.91
C TYR A 63 12.94 1.24 -7.24
N ASN A 64 12.13 1.68 -8.19
CA ASN A 64 12.61 2.17 -9.49
C ASN A 64 13.48 3.41 -9.31
N ALA A 65 13.11 4.32 -8.42
CA ALA A 65 13.91 5.50 -8.11
C ALA A 65 15.25 5.11 -7.49
N TYR A 66 15.26 4.11 -6.61
CA TYR A 66 16.48 3.58 -6.02
C TYR A 66 17.40 2.98 -7.09
N VAL A 67 16.85 2.16 -7.99
CA VAL A 67 17.61 1.54 -9.08
C VAL A 67 18.21 2.61 -9.99
N THR A 68 17.42 3.63 -10.34
CA THR A 68 17.91 4.74 -11.17
C THR A 68 19.06 5.47 -10.51
N LEU A 69 18.96 5.73 -9.20
CA LEU A 69 20.03 6.37 -8.46
C LEU A 69 21.31 5.53 -8.45
N MET A 70 21.18 4.24 -8.20
CA MET A 70 22.31 3.33 -8.18
C MET A 70 22.99 3.23 -9.55
N GLN A 71 22.22 3.23 -10.62
CA GLN A 71 22.76 3.24 -11.99
C GLN A 71 23.52 4.55 -12.27
N ALA A 72 22.99 5.67 -11.80
CA ALA A 72 23.66 6.97 -11.97
C ALA A 72 24.99 7.02 -11.22
N LEU A 73 25.11 6.27 -10.13
CA LEU A 73 26.35 6.18 -9.34
C LEU A 73 27.33 5.12 -9.87
N GLY A 74 26.98 4.46 -10.99
CA GLY A 74 27.82 3.46 -11.61
C GLY A 74 27.76 2.07 -10.98
N GLY A 75 26.81 1.86 -10.06
CA GLY A 75 26.59 0.56 -9.42
C GLY A 75 25.34 -0.13 -9.91
N SER A 76 25.21 -1.41 -9.53
CA SER A 76 23.99 -2.17 -9.78
C SER A 76 23.54 -2.83 -8.49
N PRO A 77 22.33 -2.50 -7.98
CA PRO A 77 21.83 -3.14 -6.76
C PRO A 77 21.61 -4.65 -6.93
N ILE A 78 21.37 -5.09 -8.16
CA ILE A 78 21.11 -6.49 -8.45
C ILE A 78 22.33 -7.36 -8.15
N LYS A 79 23.54 -6.84 -8.37
CA LYS A 79 24.78 -7.57 -8.11
C LYS A 79 25.02 -7.83 -6.63
N GLN A 80 24.32 -7.15 -5.75
CA GLN A 80 24.46 -7.25 -4.30
C GLN A 80 23.45 -8.20 -3.68
N LEU A 81 22.52 -8.71 -4.47
CA LEU A 81 21.55 -9.68 -4.00
C LEU A 81 22.14 -11.08 -4.01
N PRO A 82 21.90 -11.84 -2.96
CA PRO A 82 22.39 -13.22 -2.91
C PRO A 82 21.76 -14.11 -3.97
#